data_225d6005e91379fc320736ed2230d75b
#
_entry.id   225d6005e91379fc320736ed2230d75b
#
_cell.length_a   1.000
_cell.length_b   1.000
_cell.length_c   1.000
_cell.angle_alpha   90.00
_cell.angle_beta   90.00
_cell.angle_gamma   90.00
#
_symmetry.space_group_name_H-M   'P 1'
#
loop_
_entity.id
_entity.type
_entity.pdbx_description
1 polymer ?
#
loop_
_entity_poly.entity_id
_entity_poly.type
_entity_poly.pdbx_seq_one_letter_code
_entity_poly.pdbx_strand_id
1 'polypeptide(L)'
;MRKALGEDFQRQASAAICAHIESWPLFRASETILTYMPMRGEVDLRPLLERHARKRWLLPRILPEGRMTFHPYDPQRLIRHPYGMLEPAADLAPVPVGSIQLAMVPGLAFDRRGWRLGYGGGFFDRFLAGFAHGVSLGVTYHALLLDHLPHHQHDIPVGYLATEGGVVKCGIEQSEYANDK
;
A
#
# COMPACT_ATOMS: atom_id res chain seq x y z
N MET A 1 7.89 5.71 15.70
CA MET A 1 8.71 5.09 14.64
C MET A 1 8.83 6.00 13.41
N ARG A 2 7.82 6.20 12.55
CA ARG A 2 7.95 7.03 11.31
C ARG A 2 8.42 8.46 11.53
N LYS A 3 7.92 9.16 12.56
CA LYS A 3 8.35 10.53 12.88
C LYS A 3 9.86 10.65 13.21
N ALA A 4 10.48 9.58 13.68
CA ALA A 4 11.90 9.56 14.00
C ALA A 4 12.81 9.47 12.76
N LEU A 5 12.25 9.17 11.58
CA LEU A 5 13.02 9.03 10.33
C LEU A 5 13.41 10.37 9.70
N GLY A 6 12.82 11.50 10.16
CA GLY A 6 13.08 12.82 9.59
C GLY A 6 12.42 13.06 8.22
N GLU A 7 12.03 14.30 7.95
CA GLU A 7 11.30 14.65 6.72
C GLU A 7 12.14 14.50 5.44
N ASP A 8 13.44 14.84 5.53
CA ASP A 8 14.36 14.71 4.39
C ASP A 8 14.55 13.26 3.98
N PHE A 9 14.72 12.35 4.94
CA PHE A 9 14.79 10.92 4.68
C PHE A 9 13.47 10.43 4.05
N GLN A 10 12.33 10.78 4.63
CA GLN A 10 11.02 10.36 4.11
C GLN A 10 10.81 10.81 2.67
N ARG A 11 11.21 12.02 2.32
CA ARG A 11 11.11 12.55 0.95
C ARG A 11 12.00 11.78 -0.01
N GLN A 12 13.27 11.55 0.33
CA GLN A 12 14.23 10.84 -0.52
C GLN A 12 13.83 9.36 -0.67
N ALA A 13 13.47 8.69 0.42
CA ALA A 13 13.04 7.30 0.41
C ALA A 13 11.74 7.12 -0.39
N SER A 14 10.76 8.03 -0.22
CA SER A 14 9.52 7.99 -1.02
C SER A 14 9.80 8.14 -2.52
N ALA A 15 10.73 9.00 -2.92
CA ALA A 15 11.12 9.16 -4.32
C ALA A 15 11.76 7.86 -4.88
N ALA A 16 12.66 7.23 -4.11
CA ALA A 16 13.28 5.96 -4.50
C ALA A 16 12.24 4.82 -4.60
N ILE A 17 11.32 4.73 -3.64
CA ILE A 17 10.22 3.76 -3.65
C ILE A 17 9.35 3.94 -4.90
N CYS A 18 8.97 5.19 -5.23
CA CYS A 18 8.22 5.49 -6.45
C CYS A 18 8.96 5.02 -7.70
N ALA A 19 10.28 5.28 -7.81
CA ALA A 19 11.09 4.86 -8.95
C ALA A 19 11.13 3.33 -9.09
N HIS A 20 11.26 2.60 -7.98
CA HIS A 20 11.22 1.14 -7.99
C HIS A 20 9.84 0.59 -8.41
N ILE A 21 8.76 1.19 -7.92
CA ILE A 21 7.40 0.82 -8.32
C ILE A 21 7.20 1.08 -9.83
N GLU A 22 7.63 2.22 -10.35
CA GLU A 22 7.52 2.56 -11.78
C GLU A 22 8.26 1.58 -12.69
N SER A 23 9.40 1.06 -12.25
CA SER A 23 10.18 0.07 -12.99
C SER A 23 9.58 -1.34 -12.92
N TRP A 24 8.71 -1.61 -11.96
CA TRP A 24 8.17 -2.93 -11.70
C TRP A 24 7.16 -3.37 -12.78
N PRO A 25 7.35 -4.56 -13.41
CA PRO A 25 6.50 -4.99 -14.52
C PRO A 25 5.00 -5.07 -14.18
N LEU A 26 4.65 -5.52 -12.97
CA LEU A 26 3.25 -5.63 -12.56
C LEU A 26 2.58 -4.24 -12.39
N PHE A 27 3.32 -3.22 -11.94
CA PHE A 27 2.81 -1.85 -11.95
C PHE A 27 2.56 -1.34 -13.38
N ARG A 28 3.50 -1.60 -14.29
CA ARG A 28 3.38 -1.17 -15.69
C ARG A 28 2.17 -1.80 -16.37
N ALA A 29 1.93 -3.08 -16.12
CA ALA A 29 0.82 -3.83 -16.70
C ALA A 29 -0.55 -3.51 -16.07
N SER A 30 -0.59 -2.91 -14.88
CA SER A 30 -1.84 -2.61 -14.17
C SER A 30 -2.43 -1.30 -14.66
N GLU A 31 -3.70 -1.31 -15.08
CA GLU A 31 -4.46 -0.12 -15.48
C GLU A 31 -5.27 0.47 -14.33
N THR A 32 -5.88 -0.37 -13.49
CA THR A 32 -6.69 0.05 -12.35
C THR A 32 -5.95 -0.25 -11.04
N ILE A 33 -5.55 0.81 -10.33
CA ILE A 33 -4.67 0.74 -9.16
C ILE A 33 -5.35 1.39 -7.97
N LEU A 34 -5.51 0.64 -6.89
CA LEU A 34 -5.87 1.15 -5.58
C LEU A 34 -4.62 1.67 -4.86
N THR A 35 -4.69 2.89 -4.33
CA THR A 35 -3.64 3.49 -3.52
C THR A 35 -4.23 4.18 -2.29
N TYR A 36 -3.43 4.94 -1.57
CA TYR A 36 -3.84 5.71 -0.40
C TYR A 36 -3.29 7.13 -0.46
N MET A 37 -3.93 8.06 0.25
CA MET A 37 -3.35 9.39 0.52
C MET A 37 -2.45 9.30 1.75
N PRO A 38 -1.17 9.70 1.64
CA PRO A 38 -0.22 9.55 2.73
C PRO A 38 -0.62 10.39 3.94
N MET A 39 -0.52 9.80 5.12
CA MET A 39 -0.72 10.50 6.38
C MET A 39 0.36 10.11 7.39
N ARG A 40 0.63 10.97 8.37
CA ARG A 40 1.52 10.67 9.51
C ARG A 40 2.87 10.08 9.11
N GLY A 41 3.48 10.60 8.03
CA GLY A 41 4.79 10.16 7.53
C GLY A 41 4.77 8.83 6.78
N GLU A 42 3.65 8.43 6.22
CA GLU A 42 3.60 7.33 5.25
C GLU A 42 4.38 7.67 3.98
N VAL A 43 4.79 6.64 3.24
CA VAL A 43 5.45 6.82 1.94
C VAL A 43 4.54 7.63 1.02
N ASP A 44 5.09 8.69 0.45
CA ASP A 44 4.35 9.56 -0.45
C ASP A 44 4.34 9.00 -1.88
N LEU A 45 3.19 8.45 -2.28
CA LEU A 45 2.96 7.90 -3.61
C LEU A 45 2.30 8.88 -4.58
N ARG A 46 1.99 10.12 -4.16
CA ARG A 46 1.35 11.13 -5.03
C ARG A 46 2.11 11.39 -6.34
N PRO A 47 3.45 11.38 -6.35
CA PRO A 47 4.19 11.52 -7.61
C PRO A 47 3.86 10.44 -8.66
N LEU A 48 3.46 9.22 -8.25
CA LEU A 48 3.02 8.18 -9.19
C LEU A 48 1.68 8.56 -9.84
N LEU A 49 0.75 9.10 -9.06
CA LEU A 49 -0.56 9.52 -9.57
C LEU A 49 -0.42 10.64 -10.61
N GLU A 50 0.48 11.58 -10.35
CA GLU A 50 0.76 12.71 -11.24
C GLU A 50 1.43 12.25 -12.55
N ARG A 51 2.51 11.45 -12.45
CA ARG A 51 3.26 10.98 -13.63
C ARG A 51 2.49 9.96 -14.47
N HIS A 52 1.59 9.20 -13.86
CA HIS A 52 0.79 8.15 -14.51
C HIS A 52 -0.70 8.47 -14.51
N ALA A 53 -1.07 9.71 -14.81
CA ALA A 53 -2.45 10.20 -14.80
C ALA A 53 -3.40 9.46 -15.77
N ARG A 54 -2.86 8.69 -16.73
CA ARG A 54 -3.67 7.85 -17.63
C ARG A 54 -4.16 6.56 -16.99
N LYS A 55 -3.54 6.11 -15.90
CA LYS A 55 -4.00 4.94 -15.15
C LYS A 55 -5.24 5.32 -14.35
N ARG A 56 -6.10 4.35 -14.11
CA ARG A 56 -7.28 4.53 -13.26
C ARG A 56 -6.89 4.38 -11.79
N TRP A 57 -6.63 5.52 -11.14
CA TRP A 57 -6.31 5.55 -9.72
C TRP A 57 -7.56 5.53 -8.87
N LEU A 58 -7.55 4.69 -7.84
CA LEU A 58 -8.62 4.56 -6.86
C LEU A 58 -8.09 4.85 -5.46
N LEU A 59 -8.94 5.43 -4.64
CA LEU A 59 -8.72 5.62 -3.21
C LEU A 59 -9.80 4.92 -2.39
N PRO A 60 -9.46 4.43 -1.20
CA PRO A 60 -10.44 3.88 -0.28
C PRO A 60 -11.24 5.01 0.38
N ARG A 61 -12.52 4.75 0.59
CA ARG A 61 -13.39 5.51 1.47
C ARG A 61 -13.86 4.59 2.59
N ILE A 62 -13.72 5.06 3.83
CA ILE A 62 -14.13 4.33 5.02
C ILE A 62 -15.63 4.46 5.20
N LEU A 63 -16.29 3.34 5.42
CA LEU A 63 -17.70 3.25 5.79
C LEU A 63 -17.82 2.77 7.24
N PRO A 64 -19.01 2.98 7.88
CA PRO A 64 -19.32 2.35 9.16
C PRO A 64 -19.07 0.83 9.15
N GLU A 65 -18.90 0.24 10.33
CA GLU A 65 -18.68 -1.19 10.53
C GLU A 65 -17.34 -1.71 9.91
N GLY A 66 -16.40 -0.80 9.68
CA GLY A 66 -15.06 -1.16 9.21
C GLY A 66 -14.99 -1.60 7.75
N ARG A 67 -15.98 -1.27 6.95
CA ARG A 67 -15.98 -1.53 5.50
C ARG A 67 -15.28 -0.42 4.72
N MET A 68 -14.85 -0.72 3.50
CA MET A 68 -14.32 0.26 2.55
C MET A 68 -15.03 0.13 1.21
N THR A 69 -15.21 1.26 0.55
CA THR A 69 -15.52 1.38 -0.87
C THR A 69 -14.38 2.08 -1.59
N PHE A 70 -14.26 1.87 -2.89
CA PHE A 70 -13.14 2.34 -3.70
C PHE A 70 -13.68 3.27 -4.78
N HIS A 71 -13.10 4.45 -4.88
CA HIS A 71 -13.61 5.50 -5.75
C HIS A 71 -12.48 6.09 -6.61
N PRO A 72 -12.78 6.61 -7.81
CA PRO A 72 -11.78 7.30 -8.60
C PRO A 72 -11.12 8.43 -7.83
N TYR A 73 -9.80 8.53 -7.98
CA TYR A 73 -9.04 9.67 -7.46
C TYR A 73 -9.35 10.93 -8.26
N ASP A 74 -9.83 11.93 -7.56
CA ASP A 74 -9.99 13.30 -8.06
C ASP A 74 -9.41 14.26 -7.00
N PRO A 75 -8.31 14.96 -7.28
CA PRO A 75 -7.67 15.82 -6.29
C PRO A 75 -8.55 16.98 -5.81
N GLN A 76 -9.57 17.38 -6.61
CA GLN A 76 -10.50 18.44 -6.26
C GLN A 76 -11.69 17.94 -5.40
N ARG A 77 -11.82 16.63 -5.27
CA ARG A 77 -12.95 15.98 -4.58
C ARG A 77 -12.51 15.10 -3.42
N LEU A 78 -11.43 15.51 -2.76
CA LEU A 78 -10.96 14.88 -1.52
C LEU A 78 -11.53 15.60 -0.31
N ILE A 79 -12.01 14.82 0.65
CA ILE A 79 -12.48 15.30 1.95
C ILE A 79 -11.65 14.72 3.07
N ARG A 80 -11.56 15.44 4.19
CA ARG A 80 -10.80 14.95 5.37
C ARG A 80 -11.70 14.08 6.24
N HIS A 81 -11.31 12.82 6.41
CA HIS A 81 -11.94 11.92 7.36
C HIS A 81 -11.55 12.28 8.81
N PRO A 82 -12.40 12.03 9.84
CA PRO A 82 -12.08 12.28 11.25
C PRO A 82 -10.79 11.62 11.74
N TYR A 83 -10.36 10.51 11.16
CA TYR A 83 -9.07 9.85 11.46
C TYR A 83 -7.86 10.58 10.86
N GLY A 84 -8.07 11.61 10.07
CA GLY A 84 -7.03 12.51 9.55
C GLY A 84 -6.57 12.23 8.11
N MET A 85 -6.96 11.09 7.49
CA MET A 85 -6.66 10.84 6.09
C MET A 85 -7.55 11.65 5.15
N LEU A 86 -7.11 11.80 3.90
CA LEU A 86 -7.95 12.28 2.81
C LEU A 86 -8.62 11.09 2.13
N GLU A 87 -9.90 11.20 1.86
CA GLU A 87 -10.69 10.19 1.16
C GLU A 87 -11.58 10.83 0.08
N PRO A 88 -12.04 10.05 -0.91
CA PRO A 88 -12.95 10.55 -1.95
C PRO A 88 -14.27 11.07 -1.38
N ALA A 89 -14.87 12.07 -2.02
CA ALA A 89 -16.19 12.56 -1.67
C ALA A 89 -17.27 11.47 -1.81
N ALA A 90 -18.30 11.52 -0.96
CA ALA A 90 -19.30 10.46 -0.82
C ALA A 90 -20.19 10.23 -2.05
N ASP A 91 -20.33 11.25 -2.89
CA ASP A 91 -21.15 11.24 -4.09
C ASP A 91 -20.43 10.72 -5.35
N LEU A 92 -19.13 10.40 -5.24
CA LEU A 92 -18.42 9.69 -6.30
C LEU A 92 -18.90 8.23 -6.36
N ALA A 93 -19.20 7.73 -7.55
CA ALA A 93 -19.63 6.36 -7.74
C ALA A 93 -18.52 5.37 -7.35
N PRO A 94 -18.83 4.34 -6.56
CA PRO A 94 -17.84 3.32 -6.19
C PRO A 94 -17.49 2.43 -7.38
N VAL A 95 -16.27 1.89 -7.34
CA VAL A 95 -15.73 0.96 -8.32
C VAL A 95 -15.70 -0.44 -7.71
N PRO A 96 -16.14 -1.48 -8.44
CA PRO A 96 -16.10 -2.86 -7.95
C PRO A 96 -14.67 -3.33 -7.62
N VAL A 97 -14.51 -4.05 -6.53
CA VAL A 97 -13.21 -4.64 -6.11
C VAL A 97 -12.60 -5.48 -7.22
N GLY A 98 -13.44 -6.23 -7.96
CA GLY A 98 -13.00 -7.09 -9.06
C GLY A 98 -12.30 -6.38 -10.23
N SER A 99 -12.39 -5.05 -10.33
CA SER A 99 -11.69 -4.29 -11.35
C SER A 99 -10.28 -3.84 -10.91
N ILE A 100 -9.94 -3.95 -9.63
CA ILE A 100 -8.63 -3.55 -9.09
C ILE A 100 -7.60 -4.60 -9.46
N GLN A 101 -6.56 -4.21 -10.17
CA GLN A 101 -5.48 -5.10 -10.60
C GLN A 101 -4.28 -5.08 -9.65
N LEU A 102 -4.00 -3.90 -9.07
CA LEU A 102 -2.94 -3.70 -8.10
C LEU A 102 -3.46 -2.88 -6.92
N ALA A 103 -3.22 -3.36 -5.71
CA ALA A 103 -3.52 -2.63 -4.48
C ALA A 103 -2.25 -2.30 -3.72
N MET A 104 -1.96 -1.00 -3.55
CA MET A 104 -0.88 -0.49 -2.72
C MET A 104 -1.40 -0.31 -1.29
N VAL A 105 -0.83 -1.05 -0.35
CA VAL A 105 -1.33 -1.20 1.01
C VAL A 105 -0.41 -0.50 2.00
N PRO A 106 -0.90 0.47 2.78
CA PRO A 106 -0.12 1.11 3.83
C PRO A 106 -0.05 0.23 5.09
N GLY A 107 0.95 0.50 5.94
CA GLY A 107 1.08 -0.13 7.25
C GLY A 107 2.04 0.66 8.14
N LEU A 108 1.97 0.44 9.46
CA LEU A 108 2.93 0.99 10.42
C LEU A 108 4.28 0.30 10.33
N ALA A 109 4.27 -1.00 10.07
CA ALA A 109 5.43 -1.86 9.83
C ALA A 109 4.99 -3.08 9.02
N PHE A 110 5.95 -3.74 8.41
CA PHE A 110 5.76 -5.01 7.71
C PHE A 110 6.86 -6.00 8.13
N ASP A 111 6.63 -7.29 7.90
CA ASP A 111 7.71 -8.29 7.88
C ASP A 111 7.89 -8.86 6.47
N ARG A 112 9.01 -9.58 6.25
CA ARG A 112 9.36 -10.15 4.93
C ARG A 112 8.36 -11.18 4.40
N ARG A 113 7.50 -11.72 5.24
CA ARG A 113 6.43 -12.64 4.87
C ARG A 113 5.17 -11.90 4.39
N GLY A 114 5.17 -10.56 4.49
CA GLY A 114 4.05 -9.71 4.06
C GLY A 114 3.03 -9.41 5.16
N TRP A 115 3.24 -9.88 6.38
CA TRP A 115 2.40 -9.49 7.51
C TRP A 115 2.61 -8.01 7.83
N ARG A 116 1.52 -7.34 8.24
CA ARG A 116 1.60 -5.90 8.52
C ARG A 116 1.01 -5.57 9.89
N LEU A 117 1.59 -4.56 10.50
CA LEU A 117 1.02 -3.84 11.62
C LEU A 117 0.21 -2.66 11.07
N GLY A 118 -1.10 -2.67 11.28
CA GLY A 118 -2.01 -1.57 10.93
C GLY A 118 -2.37 -0.71 12.13
N TYR A 119 -3.34 0.19 11.92
CA TYR A 119 -3.87 1.07 12.98
C TYR A 119 -4.96 0.40 13.86
N GLY A 120 -5.19 -0.90 13.70
CA GLY A 120 -6.14 -1.67 14.51
C GLY A 120 -7.58 -1.71 13.97
N GLY A 121 -7.90 -1.03 12.87
CA GLY A 121 -9.25 -1.03 12.29
C GLY A 121 -9.59 -2.25 11.42
N GLY A 122 -8.60 -3.07 11.03
CA GLY A 122 -8.78 -4.28 10.21
C GLY A 122 -9.31 -4.02 8.79
N PHE A 123 -9.28 -2.78 8.31
CA PHE A 123 -9.85 -2.39 7.01
C PHE A 123 -9.20 -3.13 5.84
N PHE A 124 -7.87 -3.15 5.80
CA PHE A 124 -7.14 -3.82 4.74
C PHE A 124 -7.17 -5.35 4.86
N ASP A 125 -7.35 -5.92 6.06
CA ASP A 125 -7.50 -7.36 6.21
C ASP A 125 -8.82 -7.84 5.60
N ARG A 126 -9.92 -7.14 5.91
CA ARG A 126 -11.22 -7.43 5.28
C ARG A 126 -11.21 -7.22 3.77
N PHE A 127 -10.52 -6.20 3.27
CA PHE A 127 -10.36 -5.99 1.83
C PHE A 127 -9.55 -7.11 1.19
N LEU A 128 -8.38 -7.44 1.73
CA LEU A 128 -7.48 -8.44 1.16
C LEU A 128 -8.08 -9.85 1.21
N ALA A 129 -8.92 -10.18 2.21
CA ALA A 129 -9.64 -11.45 2.26
C ALA A 129 -10.54 -11.67 1.03
N GLY A 130 -11.09 -10.60 0.44
CA GLY A 130 -11.88 -10.64 -0.79
C GLY A 130 -11.11 -10.32 -2.08
N PHE A 131 -9.80 -10.03 -1.99
CA PHE A 131 -8.96 -9.55 -3.10
C PHE A 131 -8.05 -10.66 -3.66
N ALA A 132 -8.62 -11.81 -4.03
CA ALA A 132 -7.85 -12.97 -4.47
C ALA A 132 -7.34 -12.90 -5.93
N HIS A 133 -7.85 -11.97 -6.74
CA HIS A 133 -7.60 -11.91 -8.20
C HIS A 133 -6.62 -10.82 -8.62
N GLY A 134 -6.18 -9.96 -7.72
CA GLY A 134 -5.23 -8.88 -7.99
C GLY A 134 -3.92 -9.04 -7.23
N VAL A 135 -3.02 -8.10 -7.46
CA VAL A 135 -1.71 -8.07 -6.80
C VAL A 135 -1.76 -7.10 -5.62
N SER A 136 -1.31 -7.53 -4.45
CA SER A 136 -1.16 -6.67 -3.26
C SER A 136 0.30 -6.32 -3.01
N LEU A 137 0.59 -5.01 -2.87
CA LEU A 137 1.91 -4.45 -2.65
C LEU A 137 1.90 -3.66 -1.33
N GLY A 138 2.55 -4.15 -0.31
CA GLY A 138 2.83 -3.39 0.91
C GLY A 138 3.87 -2.31 0.63
N VAL A 139 3.64 -1.09 1.09
CA VAL A 139 4.56 0.03 0.85
C VAL A 139 5.04 0.58 2.19
N THR A 140 6.34 0.57 2.40
CA THR A 140 6.96 1.00 3.66
C THR A 140 8.41 1.41 3.47
N TYR A 141 8.99 2.09 4.47
CA TYR A 141 10.44 2.32 4.53
C TYR A 141 11.15 1.07 5.01
N HIS A 142 12.35 0.82 4.50
CA HIS A 142 13.17 -0.35 4.90
C HIS A 142 13.40 -0.41 6.42
N ALA A 143 13.57 0.73 7.06
CA ALA A 143 13.71 0.85 8.52
C ALA A 143 12.47 0.39 9.33
N LEU A 144 11.35 0.13 8.66
CA LEU A 144 10.10 -0.38 9.26
C LEU A 144 9.79 -1.83 8.81
N LEU A 145 10.73 -2.48 8.14
CA LEU A 145 10.71 -3.93 7.96
C LEU A 145 11.25 -4.59 9.22
N LEU A 146 10.44 -5.42 9.83
CA LEU A 146 10.78 -6.20 11.00
C LEU A 146 11.07 -7.65 10.60
N ASP A 147 11.82 -8.38 11.42
CA ASP A 147 12.11 -9.79 11.14
C ASP A 147 10.84 -10.63 11.24
N HIS A 148 9.99 -10.32 12.21
CA HIS A 148 8.77 -11.05 12.48
C HIS A 148 7.69 -10.16 13.09
N LEU A 149 6.48 -10.23 12.54
CA LEU A 149 5.29 -9.64 13.14
C LEU A 149 4.35 -10.75 13.63
N PRO A 150 3.78 -10.62 14.83
CA PRO A 150 2.68 -11.48 15.24
C PRO A 150 1.47 -11.21 14.34
N HIS A 151 0.72 -12.26 14.04
CA HIS A 151 -0.50 -12.15 13.23
C HIS A 151 -1.58 -13.07 13.81
N HIS A 152 -2.82 -12.75 13.53
CA HIS A 152 -4.00 -13.50 13.91
C HIS A 152 -4.64 -14.18 12.70
N GLN A 153 -5.59 -15.07 12.94
CA GLN A 153 -6.26 -15.86 11.89
C GLN A 153 -7.00 -15.03 10.82
N HIS A 154 -7.31 -13.76 11.12
CA HIS A 154 -8.03 -12.86 10.21
C HIS A 154 -7.10 -11.88 9.48
N ASP A 155 -5.82 -11.86 9.84
CA ASP A 155 -4.84 -11.03 9.14
C ASP A 155 -4.50 -11.67 7.80
N ILE A 156 -4.34 -10.83 6.78
CA ILE A 156 -4.02 -11.28 5.42
C ILE A 156 -2.71 -10.62 5.00
N PRO A 157 -1.67 -11.40 4.67
CA PRO A 157 -0.41 -10.84 4.22
C PRO A 157 -0.51 -10.28 2.81
N VAL A 158 0.35 -9.30 2.49
CA VAL A 158 0.52 -8.81 1.12
C VAL A 158 1.44 -9.75 0.33
N GLY A 159 1.27 -9.78 -1.00
CA GLY A 159 2.08 -10.62 -1.89
C GLY A 159 3.45 -10.06 -2.21
N TYR A 160 3.63 -8.73 -2.13
CA TYR A 160 4.87 -8.01 -2.44
C TYR A 160 5.10 -6.86 -1.46
N LEU A 161 6.36 -6.43 -1.34
CA LEU A 161 6.78 -5.28 -0.56
C LEU A 161 7.62 -4.34 -1.41
N ALA A 162 7.34 -3.04 -1.31
CA ALA A 162 8.13 -1.96 -1.89
C ALA A 162 8.80 -1.16 -0.77
N THR A 163 10.11 -1.02 -0.86
CA THR A 163 10.94 -0.17 -0.01
C THR A 163 11.91 0.64 -0.87
N GLU A 164 12.69 1.54 -0.28
CA GLU A 164 13.79 2.22 -0.98
C GLU A 164 14.88 1.26 -1.50
N GLY A 165 14.87 0.00 -1.05
CA GLY A 165 15.75 -1.07 -1.56
C GLY A 165 15.20 -1.82 -2.77
N GLY A 166 13.94 -1.57 -3.16
CA GLY A 166 13.31 -2.23 -4.31
C GLY A 166 11.95 -2.85 -4.02
N VAL A 167 11.42 -3.57 -5.02
CA VAL A 167 10.18 -4.35 -4.90
C VAL A 167 10.54 -5.83 -4.84
N VAL A 168 10.08 -6.51 -3.78
CA VAL A 168 10.36 -7.94 -3.55
C VAL A 168 9.07 -8.73 -3.34
N LYS A 169 9.06 -10.00 -3.73
CA LYS A 169 7.95 -10.92 -3.44
C LYS A 169 8.05 -11.40 -1.99
N CYS A 170 6.94 -11.44 -1.28
CA CYS A 170 6.87 -11.97 0.08
C CYS A 170 6.92 -13.50 0.13
N GLY A 171 7.34 -14.07 1.28
CA GLY A 171 7.27 -15.51 1.53
C GLY A 171 8.42 -16.34 0.96
N ILE A 172 9.42 -15.72 0.32
CA ILE A 172 10.67 -16.41 -0.05
C ILE A 172 11.70 -16.09 1.04
N GLU A 173 11.91 -17.00 1.97
CA GLU A 173 13.11 -16.99 2.79
C GLU A 173 14.31 -17.15 1.86
N GLN A 174 15.17 -16.12 1.77
CA GLN A 174 16.48 -16.24 1.13
C GLN A 174 17.43 -17.01 2.07
N SER A 175 17.16 -18.28 2.34
CA SER A 175 18.00 -19.11 3.18
C SER A 175 18.49 -20.41 2.51
N GLU A 176 18.58 -20.47 1.18
CA GLU A 176 19.12 -21.66 0.49
C GLU A 176 20.21 -21.40 -0.57
N TYR A 177 20.89 -20.23 -0.56
CA TYR A 177 22.04 -20.02 -1.47
C TYR A 177 23.36 -19.72 -0.74
N ALA A 178 23.55 -20.23 0.46
CA ALA A 178 24.81 -20.09 1.19
C ALA A 178 25.27 -21.41 1.80
N ASN A 179 25.23 -22.52 1.03
CA ASN A 179 26.05 -23.70 1.34
C ASN A 179 26.14 -24.60 0.09
N ASP A 180 27.00 -24.22 -0.84
CA ASP A 180 27.72 -25.17 -1.69
C ASP A 180 29.00 -24.51 -2.21
N LYS A 181 30.03 -24.52 -1.37
CA LYS A 181 31.45 -24.61 -1.77
C LYS A 181 32.30 -24.92 -0.57
#